data_8b2ed2a58f9c5b5434c7a07ce5773305
#
_entry.id   8b2ed2a58f9c5b5434c7a07ce5773305
#
_cell.length_a   1.000
_cell.length_b   1.000
_cell.length_c   1.000
_cell.angle_alpha   90.00
_cell.angle_beta   90.00
_cell.angle_gamma   90.00
#
_symmetry.space_group_name_H-M   'P 1'
#
loop_
_entity.id
_entity.type
_entity.pdbx_description
1 polymer ?
#
loop_
_entity_poly.entity_id
_entity_poly.type
_entity_poly.pdbx_seq_one_letter_code
_entity_poly.pdbx_strand_id
1 'polypeptide(L)'
;MPTSNAQGSTLNIERAPSLNVEGWMLKVGRSSKRLAIGAIASSIAIASPAQNSPAPSDQKRDLTVLILGDSLGLCGFSKRLDQKFRADPRVKSVFTYCTCGTNPLSWLKEKPFTHIQTHCGYWSIESKSDSHGIKEQRDTYGEPNGHRPTSHTVPKLDDLLATIQPDILVMQTGSNLFELFSGREKVKPDRDGPMLRKYLVPFAKKAITPPSKLRKIYWVAPPISGRVSGEVQEFVFAQTQKDIGGVTHVMDSRKLVAYPYKHMDPDKEHFVGEDMNKWTDKVWGEIDRDLSAQSWSDVRPLSESIAKLAPVAAPSATPAGTSLVVKAKLVSKTNPIRREELMPYQEFLVGFVYDVEEVIAGEYGEKQILVMHPAYIGLQPQSLGKFRIGRSYELQLRTLDGSIWSTIKSKDDSGRIELEPYIRVQDEARYPKSAR
;
A
#
# COMPACT_ATOMS: atom_id res chain seq x y z
N MET A 1 22.35 -59.43 -32.13
CA MET A 1 21.10 -59.71 -31.37
C MET A 1 21.48 -59.94 -29.92
N PRO A 2 21.00 -59.18 -28.99
CA PRO A 2 19.76 -59.39 -28.32
C PRO A 2 18.92 -58.08 -28.13
N THR A 3 17.63 -58.24 -28.06
CA THR A 3 16.56 -57.30 -27.83
C THR A 3 16.50 -56.88 -26.34
N SER A 4 16.43 -55.59 -26.04
CA SER A 4 16.13 -55.11 -24.72
C SER A 4 14.74 -54.42 -24.69
N ASN A 5 13.85 -55.02 -23.90
CA ASN A 5 12.54 -54.53 -23.53
C ASN A 5 12.64 -53.24 -22.74
N ALA A 6 12.01 -52.17 -23.20
CA ALA A 6 11.75 -50.97 -22.42
C ALA A 6 10.38 -51.09 -21.75
N GLN A 7 10.37 -51.28 -20.43
CA GLN A 7 9.17 -51.15 -19.61
C GLN A 7 8.88 -49.65 -19.39
N GLY A 8 7.74 -49.23 -19.87
CA GLY A 8 7.20 -47.92 -19.62
C GLY A 8 6.70 -47.76 -18.16
N SER A 9 7.31 -46.90 -17.42
CA SER A 9 6.87 -46.47 -16.10
C SER A 9 5.91 -45.30 -16.29
N THR A 10 4.62 -45.53 -16.14
CA THR A 10 3.58 -44.50 -16.03
C THR A 10 3.66 -43.87 -14.66
N LEU A 11 4.19 -42.67 -14.60
CA LEU A 11 4.11 -41.81 -13.42
C LEU A 11 2.66 -41.31 -13.27
N ASN A 12 1.97 -41.79 -12.28
CA ASN A 12 0.72 -41.23 -11.78
C ASN A 12 1.04 -39.83 -11.20
N ILE A 13 0.64 -38.79 -11.91
CA ILE A 13 0.62 -37.42 -11.39
C ILE A 13 -0.65 -37.32 -10.54
N GLU A 14 -0.50 -37.49 -9.24
CA GLU A 14 -1.53 -37.06 -8.28
C GLU A 14 -1.76 -35.57 -8.47
N ARG A 15 -2.97 -35.21 -8.87
CA ARG A 15 -3.43 -33.83 -8.91
C ARG A 15 -3.42 -33.28 -7.49
N ALA A 16 -2.57 -32.34 -7.22
CA ALA A 16 -2.64 -31.51 -6.02
C ALA A 16 -4.06 -30.93 -5.89
N PRO A 17 -4.65 -30.92 -4.68
CA PRO A 17 -5.98 -30.35 -4.48
C PRO A 17 -5.97 -28.88 -4.88
N SER A 18 -6.91 -28.49 -5.72
CA SER A 18 -7.18 -27.09 -6.06
C SER A 18 -7.47 -26.34 -4.76
N LEU A 19 -6.60 -25.41 -4.41
CA LEU A 19 -6.82 -24.48 -3.30
C LEU A 19 -8.08 -23.67 -3.59
N ASN A 20 -9.13 -23.97 -2.84
CA ASN A 20 -10.41 -23.31 -2.94
C ASN A 20 -10.27 -21.94 -2.24
N VAL A 21 -10.06 -20.88 -3.01
CA VAL A 21 -9.92 -19.49 -2.55
C VAL A 21 -11.25 -18.94 -2.00
N GLU A 22 -12.36 -19.66 -2.19
CA GLU A 22 -13.71 -19.26 -1.76
C GLU A 22 -13.94 -19.26 -0.23
N GLY A 23 -13.02 -19.81 0.54
CA GLY A 23 -13.18 -19.96 1.99
C GLY A 23 -12.91 -18.70 2.83
N TRP A 24 -12.38 -17.64 2.25
CA TRP A 24 -11.74 -16.58 3.02
C TRP A 24 -12.65 -15.42 3.46
N MET A 25 -13.72 -15.17 2.76
CA MET A 25 -14.60 -14.02 3.07
C MET A 25 -15.94 -14.37 3.74
N LEU A 26 -16.31 -15.64 3.89
CA LEU A 26 -17.66 -16.05 4.30
C LEU A 26 -17.81 -16.54 5.74
N LYS A 27 -16.86 -16.37 6.62
CA LYS A 27 -17.01 -16.73 8.06
C LYS A 27 -17.20 -15.54 9.00
N VAL A 28 -17.82 -14.47 8.57
CA VAL A 28 -18.43 -13.47 9.46
C VAL A 28 -19.93 -13.70 9.45
N GLY A 29 -20.35 -14.76 10.09
CA GLY A 29 -21.74 -15.07 10.10
C GLY A 29 -22.30 -15.35 11.46
N ARG A 30 -23.39 -15.02 11.67
CA ARG A 30 -24.51 -15.43 12.51
C ARG A 30 -24.22 -16.61 13.45
N SER A 31 -23.83 -16.31 14.66
CA SER A 31 -24.09 -17.18 15.81
C SER A 31 -25.12 -16.50 16.73
N SER A 32 -26.38 -16.72 16.42
CA SER A 32 -27.50 -16.43 17.32
C SER A 32 -27.62 -17.59 18.29
N LYS A 33 -26.92 -17.57 19.38
CA LYS A 33 -27.26 -18.42 20.54
C LYS A 33 -28.14 -17.65 21.49
N ARG A 34 -29.42 -18.00 21.49
CA ARG A 34 -30.37 -17.66 22.56
C ARG A 34 -29.88 -18.30 23.83
N LEU A 35 -29.51 -17.51 24.82
CA LEU A 35 -29.36 -17.97 26.20
C LEU A 35 -30.59 -17.51 26.99
N ALA A 36 -31.21 -18.50 27.64
CA ALA A 36 -32.36 -18.32 28.51
C ALA A 36 -31.95 -17.59 29.79
N ILE A 37 -32.80 -16.65 30.17
CA ILE A 37 -32.67 -15.85 31.39
C ILE A 37 -33.23 -16.65 32.53
N GLY A 38 -32.42 -16.96 33.51
CA GLY A 38 -32.84 -17.37 34.86
C GLY A 38 -32.74 -16.16 35.80
N ALA A 39 -33.86 -15.68 36.28
CA ALA A 39 -33.93 -14.62 37.25
C ALA A 39 -33.63 -15.14 38.63
N ILE A 40 -32.70 -14.54 39.36
CA ILE A 40 -32.63 -14.59 40.83
C ILE A 40 -32.47 -13.15 41.30
N ALA A 41 -33.51 -12.67 41.96
CA ALA A 41 -33.51 -11.39 42.64
C ALA A 41 -32.82 -11.53 44.01
N SER A 42 -31.89 -10.66 44.33
CA SER A 42 -31.48 -10.34 45.70
C SER A 42 -31.12 -8.86 45.79
N SER A 43 -31.99 -8.14 46.42
CA SER A 43 -31.88 -6.73 46.72
C SER A 43 -30.93 -6.47 47.89
N ILE A 44 -29.85 -5.73 47.64
CA ILE A 44 -29.14 -5.01 48.70
C ILE A 44 -28.98 -3.57 48.21
N ALA A 45 -29.73 -2.67 48.79
CA ALA A 45 -29.60 -1.25 48.57
C ALA A 45 -28.48 -0.71 49.44
N ILE A 46 -27.37 -0.31 48.81
CA ILE A 46 -26.35 0.56 49.42
C ILE A 46 -26.44 1.90 48.66
N ALA A 47 -26.98 2.89 49.35
CA ALA A 47 -26.99 4.26 48.87
C ALA A 47 -25.57 4.82 48.89
N SER A 48 -24.95 4.94 47.71
CA SER A 48 -23.76 5.77 47.50
C SER A 48 -24.18 7.18 47.11
N PRO A 49 -23.51 8.23 47.58
CA PRO A 49 -23.85 9.60 47.21
C PRO A 49 -23.62 9.79 45.70
N ALA A 50 -24.61 10.32 45.04
CA ALA A 50 -24.52 10.71 43.65
C ALA A 50 -23.39 11.74 43.48
N GLN A 51 -22.24 11.29 42.97
CA GLN A 51 -21.28 12.19 42.33
C GLN A 51 -21.99 12.76 41.12
N ASN A 52 -22.32 14.04 41.18
CA ASN A 52 -22.70 14.84 39.99
C ASN A 52 -21.52 14.86 39.05
N SER A 53 -21.40 13.86 38.20
CA SER A 53 -20.59 13.97 36.98
C SER A 53 -21.18 15.13 36.18
N PRO A 54 -20.40 16.15 35.85
CA PRO A 54 -20.90 17.19 34.94
C PRO A 54 -21.44 16.51 33.69
N ALA A 55 -22.65 16.91 33.29
CA ALA A 55 -23.24 16.50 32.02
C ALA A 55 -22.18 16.69 30.92
N PRO A 56 -22.05 15.75 29.96
CA PRO A 56 -21.12 15.93 28.87
C PRO A 56 -21.44 17.29 28.24
N SER A 57 -20.49 18.22 28.33
CA SER A 57 -20.58 19.51 27.66
C SER A 57 -20.97 19.21 26.22
N ASP A 58 -21.83 20.04 25.62
CA ASP A 58 -22.17 20.07 24.19
C ASP A 58 -20.89 20.29 23.38
N GLN A 59 -20.01 19.32 23.37
CA GLN A 59 -18.78 19.33 22.60
C GLN A 59 -19.19 19.16 21.14
N LYS A 60 -19.25 20.28 20.47
CA LYS A 60 -19.67 20.40 19.09
C LYS A 60 -18.87 19.43 18.23
N ARG A 61 -19.54 18.58 17.45
CA ARG A 61 -18.90 17.72 16.46
C ARG A 61 -18.32 18.58 15.37
N ASP A 62 -17.02 18.77 15.34
CA ASP A 62 -16.36 19.68 14.40
C ASP A 62 -15.30 19.00 13.52
N LEU A 63 -14.76 17.84 13.94
CA LEU A 63 -13.64 17.23 13.22
C LEU A 63 -14.08 16.46 11.98
N THR A 64 -13.42 16.71 10.87
CA THR A 64 -13.53 15.94 9.63
C THR A 64 -12.29 15.08 9.46
N VAL A 65 -12.48 13.79 9.23
CA VAL A 65 -11.41 12.80 9.14
C VAL A 65 -11.33 12.21 7.74
N LEU A 66 -10.11 12.16 7.20
CA LEU A 66 -9.77 11.44 5.97
C LEU A 66 -8.88 10.24 6.32
N ILE A 67 -9.29 9.05 5.90
CA ILE A 67 -8.52 7.81 6.07
C ILE A 67 -8.10 7.31 4.68
N LEU A 68 -6.80 7.13 4.47
CA LEU A 68 -6.24 6.53 3.27
C LEU A 68 -5.53 5.22 3.65
N GLY A 69 -5.82 4.15 2.91
CA GLY A 69 -5.26 2.82 3.19
C GLY A 69 -4.81 2.07 1.94
N ASP A 70 -3.87 1.15 2.13
CA ASP A 70 -3.44 0.16 1.14
C ASP A 70 -4.25 -1.15 1.25
N SER A 71 -3.68 -2.27 0.81
CA SER A 71 -4.33 -3.58 0.88
C SER A 71 -4.65 -4.03 2.32
N LEU A 72 -3.88 -3.66 3.33
CA LEU A 72 -4.19 -3.94 4.73
C LEU A 72 -5.43 -3.15 5.19
N GLY A 73 -5.63 -1.94 4.65
CA GLY A 73 -6.87 -1.18 4.83
C GLY A 73 -8.09 -1.95 4.33
N LEU A 74 -7.98 -2.58 3.14
CA LEU A 74 -9.01 -3.44 2.55
C LEU A 74 -9.28 -4.70 3.39
N CYS A 75 -8.27 -5.25 4.04
CA CYS A 75 -8.39 -6.42 4.93
C CYS A 75 -9.18 -6.16 6.22
N GLY A 76 -9.70 -4.94 6.41
CA GLY A 76 -10.60 -4.62 7.51
C GLY A 76 -10.11 -3.51 8.44
N PHE A 77 -8.81 -3.16 8.41
CA PHE A 77 -8.26 -2.10 9.25
C PHE A 77 -9.03 -0.78 9.09
N SER A 78 -9.12 -0.29 7.87
CA SER A 78 -9.73 1.02 7.63
C SER A 78 -11.23 1.02 7.90
N LYS A 79 -11.95 -0.07 7.64
CA LYS A 79 -13.38 -0.20 7.96
C LYS A 79 -13.63 -0.07 9.46
N ARG A 80 -12.85 -0.80 10.27
CA ARG A 80 -12.99 -0.75 11.71
C ARG A 80 -12.59 0.61 12.27
N LEU A 81 -11.53 1.21 11.73
CA LEU A 81 -11.11 2.55 12.15
C LEU A 81 -12.13 3.62 11.77
N ASP A 82 -12.73 3.56 10.58
CA ASP A 82 -13.85 4.40 10.15
C ASP A 82 -15.02 4.32 11.14
N GLN A 83 -15.41 3.12 11.54
CA GLN A 83 -16.46 2.90 12.54
C GLN A 83 -16.14 3.55 13.89
N LYS A 84 -14.86 3.47 14.34
CA LYS A 84 -14.41 4.10 15.58
C LYS A 84 -14.53 5.62 15.52
N PHE A 85 -14.05 6.23 14.43
CA PHE A 85 -14.19 7.67 14.23
C PHE A 85 -15.65 8.14 14.13
N ARG A 86 -16.50 7.40 13.44
CA ARG A 86 -17.94 7.74 13.35
C ARG A 86 -18.66 7.63 14.68
N ALA A 87 -18.22 6.76 15.56
CA ALA A 87 -18.77 6.64 16.91
C ALA A 87 -18.25 7.72 17.88
N ASP A 88 -17.18 8.44 17.51
CA ASP A 88 -16.58 9.48 18.35
C ASP A 88 -17.44 10.76 18.34
N PRO A 89 -17.85 11.29 19.50
CA PRO A 89 -18.65 12.51 19.57
C PRO A 89 -17.94 13.76 19.05
N ARG A 90 -16.61 13.77 18.98
CA ARG A 90 -15.80 14.88 18.44
C ARG A 90 -15.84 14.95 16.92
N VAL A 91 -16.21 13.84 16.25
CA VAL A 91 -16.10 13.70 14.80
C VAL A 91 -17.45 13.98 14.11
N LYS A 92 -17.41 14.92 13.16
CA LYS A 92 -18.55 15.30 12.33
C LYS A 92 -18.70 14.39 11.11
N SER A 93 -17.60 14.12 10.43
CA SER A 93 -17.63 13.34 9.18
C SER A 93 -16.35 12.55 8.97
N VAL A 94 -16.48 11.40 8.31
CA VAL A 94 -15.37 10.50 7.98
C VAL A 94 -15.43 10.13 6.50
N PHE A 95 -14.29 10.17 5.86
CA PHE A 95 -14.08 9.77 4.47
C PHE A 95 -12.93 8.77 4.41
N THR A 96 -13.20 7.58 3.91
CA THR A 96 -12.25 6.47 3.88
C THR A 96 -12.07 5.97 2.47
N TYR A 97 -10.82 5.84 2.03
CA TYR A 97 -10.46 5.29 0.72
C TYR A 97 -9.34 4.28 0.90
N CYS A 98 -9.57 3.06 0.43
CA CYS A 98 -8.59 1.98 0.47
C CYS A 98 -8.38 1.43 -0.92
N THR A 99 -7.12 1.27 -1.27
CA THR A 99 -6.75 0.86 -2.63
C THR A 99 -5.58 -0.11 -2.60
N CYS A 100 -5.75 -1.24 -3.29
CA CYS A 100 -4.73 -2.27 -3.34
C CYS A 100 -3.44 -1.78 -4.00
N GLY A 101 -2.29 -2.19 -3.45
CA GLY A 101 -0.98 -1.93 -4.04
C GLY A 101 -0.51 -0.47 -3.97
N THR A 102 -1.26 0.41 -3.30
CA THR A 102 -0.88 1.81 -3.20
C THR A 102 0.25 2.06 -2.22
N ASN A 103 1.11 3.00 -2.58
CA ASN A 103 2.09 3.63 -1.71
C ASN A 103 1.79 5.15 -1.65
N PRO A 104 2.52 5.93 -0.86
CA PRO A 104 2.23 7.36 -0.73
C PRO A 104 2.19 8.13 -2.04
N LEU A 105 3.05 7.80 -3.02
CA LEU A 105 3.07 8.49 -4.31
C LEU A 105 1.83 8.20 -5.16
N SER A 106 1.18 7.07 -4.96
CA SER A 106 -0.01 6.70 -5.72
C SER A 106 -1.16 7.71 -5.57
N TRP A 107 -1.18 8.46 -4.49
CA TRP A 107 -2.18 9.47 -4.17
C TRP A 107 -1.88 10.86 -4.77
N LEU A 108 -0.70 11.06 -5.39
CA LEU A 108 -0.31 12.35 -5.94
C LEU A 108 -0.73 12.49 -7.41
N LYS A 109 -1.17 13.69 -7.83
CA LYS A 109 -1.55 13.99 -9.22
C LYS A 109 -0.37 13.88 -10.18
N GLU A 110 0.80 14.24 -9.71
CA GLU A 110 2.04 14.22 -10.49
C GLU A 110 2.50 12.80 -10.80
N LYS A 111 1.86 11.80 -10.20
CA LYS A 111 2.16 10.40 -10.45
C LYS A 111 1.07 9.75 -11.29
N PRO A 112 1.47 8.94 -12.29
CA PRO A 112 0.56 8.39 -13.29
C PRO A 112 -0.32 7.24 -12.79
N PHE A 113 -0.29 6.93 -11.51
CA PHE A 113 -1.16 5.92 -10.90
C PHE A 113 -2.61 6.42 -10.92
N THR A 114 -3.20 6.44 -12.13
CA THR A 114 -4.55 6.96 -12.34
C THR A 114 -5.63 5.97 -11.99
N HIS A 115 -5.35 4.67 -12.17
CA HIS A 115 -6.32 3.61 -11.99
C HIS A 115 -5.70 2.44 -11.24
N ILE A 116 -6.45 1.89 -10.30
CA ILE A 116 -6.15 0.59 -9.72
C ILE A 116 -6.65 -0.45 -10.70
N GLN A 117 -5.72 -1.17 -11.28
CA GLN A 117 -6.08 -2.33 -12.05
C GLN A 117 -6.12 -3.55 -11.12
N THR A 118 -7.35 -3.88 -10.66
CA THR A 118 -7.88 -5.23 -10.63
C THR A 118 -7.23 -6.32 -9.79
N HIS A 119 -6.29 -6.04 -8.86
CA HIS A 119 -5.66 -7.20 -8.20
C HIS A 119 -6.30 -7.58 -6.88
N CYS A 120 -6.64 -6.65 -6.03
CA CYS A 120 -7.41 -6.92 -4.83
C CYS A 120 -8.47 -5.87 -4.49
N GLY A 121 -8.53 -4.78 -5.25
CA GLY A 121 -9.70 -3.94 -5.32
C GLY A 121 -9.60 -2.56 -4.70
N TYR A 122 -10.76 -1.98 -4.61
CA TYR A 122 -11.05 -0.63 -4.14
C TYR A 122 -12.21 -0.65 -3.15
N TRP A 123 -12.14 0.21 -2.16
CA TRP A 123 -13.23 0.42 -1.23
C TRP A 123 -13.23 1.84 -0.69
N SER A 124 -14.40 2.48 -0.66
CA SER A 124 -14.59 3.79 -0.04
C SER A 124 -15.84 3.85 0.81
N ILE A 125 -15.79 4.64 1.87
CA ILE A 125 -16.94 5.03 2.69
C ILE A 125 -16.87 6.55 2.86
N GLU A 126 -17.94 7.23 2.46
CA GLU A 126 -18.03 8.68 2.49
C GLU A 126 -19.22 9.11 3.33
N SER A 127 -19.04 10.10 4.21
CA SER A 127 -20.15 10.78 4.87
C SER A 127 -20.92 11.61 3.85
N LYS A 128 -22.25 11.54 3.89
CA LYS A 128 -23.11 12.43 3.12
C LYS A 128 -23.20 13.80 3.79
N SER A 129 -23.24 14.85 2.98
CA SER A 129 -23.23 16.24 3.46
C SER A 129 -24.49 16.65 4.21
N ASP A 130 -25.61 16.02 3.90
CA ASP A 130 -26.95 16.40 4.31
C ASP A 130 -27.63 15.46 5.32
N SER A 131 -26.93 14.38 5.69
CA SER A 131 -27.47 13.38 6.60
C SER A 131 -26.38 12.65 7.37
N HIS A 132 -26.73 11.98 8.47
CA HIS A 132 -25.84 11.02 9.14
C HIS A 132 -25.59 9.75 8.31
N GLY A 133 -26.03 9.75 7.04
CA GLY A 133 -25.87 8.64 6.13
C GLY A 133 -24.44 8.49 5.60
N ILE A 134 -24.19 7.31 5.07
CA ILE A 134 -22.93 7.01 4.37
C ILE A 134 -23.22 6.62 2.92
N LYS A 135 -22.23 6.84 2.06
CA LYS A 135 -22.13 6.23 0.73
C LYS A 135 -20.95 5.27 0.76
N GLU A 136 -21.20 4.00 0.50
CA GLU A 136 -20.17 2.97 0.43
C GLU A 136 -20.07 2.47 -1.01
N GLN A 137 -18.84 2.35 -1.50
CA GLN A 137 -18.53 1.71 -2.76
C GLN A 137 -17.47 0.65 -2.48
N ARG A 138 -17.74 -0.60 -2.89
CA ARG A 138 -16.82 -1.72 -2.73
C ARG A 138 -16.71 -2.50 -4.01
N ASP A 139 -15.48 -2.76 -4.42
CA ASP A 139 -15.15 -3.61 -5.55
C ASP A 139 -13.85 -4.35 -5.23
N THR A 140 -13.98 -5.50 -4.55
CA THR A 140 -12.86 -6.28 -4.05
C THR A 140 -12.85 -7.68 -4.66
N TYR A 141 -11.66 -8.25 -4.80
CA TYR A 141 -11.46 -9.58 -5.35
C TYR A 141 -12.21 -10.65 -4.54
N GLY A 142 -12.81 -11.62 -5.25
CA GLY A 142 -13.44 -12.81 -4.65
C GLY A 142 -14.89 -12.63 -4.23
N GLU A 143 -15.52 -11.48 -4.44
CA GLU A 143 -16.94 -11.26 -4.13
C GLU A 143 -17.84 -11.36 -5.34
N PRO A 144 -19.08 -11.85 -5.12
CA PRO A 144 -19.36 -13.28 -5.00
C PRO A 144 -19.02 -13.96 -6.32
N ASN A 145 -18.76 -15.24 -6.33
CA ASN A 145 -18.49 -16.05 -7.54
C ASN A 145 -17.17 -15.74 -8.28
N GLY A 146 -16.10 -15.40 -7.57
CA GLY A 146 -14.80 -15.14 -8.18
C GLY A 146 -14.74 -13.83 -8.97
N HIS A 147 -15.55 -12.86 -8.57
CA HIS A 147 -15.53 -11.52 -9.15
C HIS A 147 -14.11 -10.94 -9.18
N ARG A 148 -13.75 -10.37 -10.31
CA ARG A 148 -12.52 -9.59 -10.44
C ARG A 148 -12.86 -8.11 -10.38
N PRO A 149 -12.17 -7.34 -9.52
CA PRO A 149 -12.40 -5.92 -9.47
C PRO A 149 -12.20 -5.26 -10.82
N THR A 150 -13.03 -4.28 -11.11
CA THR A 150 -12.86 -3.42 -12.27
C THR A 150 -11.76 -2.39 -12.03
N SER A 151 -11.39 -1.64 -13.05
CA SER A 151 -10.47 -0.53 -12.89
C SER A 151 -11.15 0.63 -12.16
N HIS A 152 -10.54 1.11 -11.09
CA HIS A 152 -11.00 2.27 -10.33
C HIS A 152 -10.00 3.40 -10.38
N THR A 153 -10.49 4.63 -10.56
CA THR A 153 -9.65 5.82 -10.43
C THR A 153 -9.22 5.99 -8.97
N VAL A 154 -7.92 6.12 -8.74
CA VAL A 154 -7.40 6.47 -7.41
C VAL A 154 -7.69 7.93 -7.14
N PRO A 155 -8.46 8.27 -6.09
CA PRO A 155 -8.68 9.66 -5.72
C PRO A 155 -7.36 10.34 -5.41
N LYS A 156 -7.15 11.54 -5.94
CA LYS A 156 -5.91 12.28 -5.71
C LYS A 156 -6.01 13.15 -4.46
N LEU A 157 -4.91 13.17 -3.70
CA LEU A 157 -4.85 13.88 -2.41
C LEU A 157 -5.27 15.34 -2.53
N ASP A 158 -4.84 16.03 -3.61
CA ASP A 158 -5.24 17.42 -3.86
C ASP A 158 -6.77 17.59 -3.93
N ASP A 159 -7.44 16.69 -4.66
CA ASP A 159 -8.88 16.74 -4.85
C ASP A 159 -9.61 16.39 -3.55
N LEU A 160 -9.10 15.40 -2.82
CA LEU A 160 -9.63 15.03 -1.51
C LEU A 160 -9.49 16.17 -0.50
N LEU A 161 -8.31 16.80 -0.42
CA LEU A 161 -8.08 17.93 0.47
C LEU A 161 -8.95 19.13 0.12
N ALA A 162 -9.11 19.43 -1.17
CA ALA A 162 -9.94 20.55 -1.64
C ALA A 162 -11.43 20.31 -1.36
N THR A 163 -11.91 19.09 -1.58
CA THR A 163 -13.33 18.75 -1.48
C THR A 163 -13.77 18.49 -0.04
N ILE A 164 -12.97 17.72 0.71
CA ILE A 164 -13.30 17.24 2.06
C ILE A 164 -12.87 18.25 3.13
N GLN A 165 -11.77 18.95 2.91
CA GLN A 165 -11.13 19.85 3.88
C GLN A 165 -10.97 19.20 5.27
N PRO A 166 -10.27 18.07 5.37
CA PRO A 166 -10.15 17.33 6.62
C PRO A 166 -9.29 18.07 7.64
N ASP A 167 -9.63 17.88 8.92
CA ASP A 167 -8.79 18.30 10.07
C ASP A 167 -7.72 17.25 10.37
N ILE A 168 -8.07 15.97 10.15
CA ILE A 168 -7.24 14.82 10.47
C ILE A 168 -7.08 13.95 9.22
N LEU A 169 -5.84 13.55 8.94
CA LEU A 169 -5.51 12.52 7.97
C LEU A 169 -4.93 11.30 8.70
N VAL A 170 -5.50 10.14 8.45
CA VAL A 170 -4.88 8.86 8.82
C VAL A 170 -4.38 8.19 7.55
N MET A 171 -3.08 7.99 7.44
CA MET A 171 -2.44 7.29 6.34
C MET A 171 -1.94 5.92 6.82
N GLN A 172 -2.69 4.86 6.51
CA GLN A 172 -2.24 3.48 6.74
C GLN A 172 -1.49 3.03 5.49
N THR A 173 -0.19 2.82 5.62
CA THR A 173 0.68 2.45 4.50
C THR A 173 2.01 1.90 5.01
N GLY A 174 2.74 1.23 4.13
CA GLY A 174 4.11 0.77 4.40
C GLY A 174 4.41 -0.61 3.86
N SER A 175 3.43 -1.50 3.75
CA SER A 175 3.64 -2.82 3.16
C SER A 175 4.26 -2.72 1.76
N ASN A 176 3.73 -1.83 0.93
CA ASN A 176 4.26 -1.60 -0.41
C ASN A 176 5.61 -0.84 -0.41
N LEU A 177 6.00 -0.21 0.69
CA LEU A 177 7.35 0.34 0.86
C LEU A 177 8.36 -0.77 1.20
N PHE A 178 7.96 -1.81 1.92
CA PHE A 178 8.82 -2.97 2.17
C PHE A 178 9.19 -3.69 0.87
N GLU A 179 8.30 -3.69 -0.11
CA GLU A 179 8.56 -4.32 -1.41
C GLU A 179 9.73 -3.71 -2.17
N LEU A 180 10.05 -2.44 -1.90
CA LEU A 180 11.27 -1.80 -2.44
C LEU A 180 12.54 -2.51 -1.99
N PHE A 181 12.46 -3.32 -0.94
CA PHE A 181 13.56 -4.09 -0.35
C PHE A 181 13.38 -5.60 -0.53
N SER A 182 12.42 -6.04 -1.34
CA SER A 182 12.19 -7.47 -1.58
C SER A 182 13.47 -8.16 -2.05
N GLY A 183 13.77 -9.32 -1.45
CA GLY A 183 14.98 -10.09 -1.74
C GLY A 183 16.28 -9.53 -1.11
N ARG A 184 16.18 -8.51 -0.27
CA ARG A 184 17.33 -7.95 0.43
C ARG A 184 17.34 -8.36 1.89
N GLU A 185 18.48 -8.81 2.35
CA GLU A 185 18.70 -9.12 3.77
C GLU A 185 19.17 -7.89 4.56
N LYS A 186 19.89 -6.96 3.89
CA LYS A 186 20.52 -5.79 4.52
C LYS A 186 20.16 -4.50 3.82
N VAL A 187 20.13 -3.44 4.58
CA VAL A 187 19.95 -2.06 4.10
C VAL A 187 21.28 -1.33 3.97
N LYS A 188 21.32 -0.34 3.08
CA LYS A 188 22.42 0.61 2.93
C LYS A 188 21.87 2.02 3.17
N PRO A 189 21.95 2.56 4.40
CA PRO A 189 21.24 3.79 4.78
C PRO A 189 21.48 4.99 3.86
N ASP A 190 22.72 5.19 3.40
CA ASP A 190 23.11 6.32 2.55
C ASP A 190 22.45 6.26 1.16
N ARG A 191 22.14 5.05 0.67
CA ARG A 191 21.47 4.82 -0.59
C ARG A 191 19.95 4.73 -0.40
N ASP A 192 19.53 3.90 0.55
CA ASP A 192 18.15 3.48 0.73
C ASP A 192 17.30 4.58 1.41
N GLY A 193 17.93 5.43 2.25
CA GLY A 193 17.27 6.57 2.87
C GLY A 193 16.80 7.62 1.86
N PRO A 194 17.64 8.14 0.98
CA PRO A 194 17.22 9.04 -0.09
C PRO A 194 16.13 8.45 -0.98
N MET A 195 16.16 7.14 -1.25
CA MET A 195 15.11 6.47 -2.01
C MET A 195 13.76 6.53 -1.28
N LEU A 196 13.69 6.07 -0.03
CA LEU A 196 12.44 6.13 0.75
C LEU A 196 11.90 7.55 0.86
N ARG A 197 12.77 8.53 1.03
CA ARG A 197 12.41 9.93 1.09
C ARG A 197 11.62 10.41 -0.12
N LYS A 198 11.95 9.90 -1.33
CA LYS A 198 11.21 10.19 -2.56
C LYS A 198 9.74 9.72 -2.50
N TYR A 199 9.44 8.70 -1.69
CA TYR A 199 8.06 8.22 -1.49
C TYR A 199 7.33 8.95 -0.37
N LEU A 200 8.03 9.33 0.69
CA LEU A 200 7.43 9.84 1.92
C LEU A 200 7.20 11.35 1.87
N VAL A 201 8.25 12.11 1.57
CA VAL A 201 8.23 13.58 1.72
C VAL A 201 7.33 14.29 0.73
N PRO A 202 7.25 13.91 -0.57
CA PRO A 202 6.32 14.55 -1.49
C PRO A 202 4.87 14.45 -1.04
N PHE A 203 4.45 13.28 -0.53
CA PHE A 203 3.11 13.08 0.01
C PHE A 203 2.88 13.95 1.26
N ALA A 204 3.77 13.89 2.25
CA ALA A 204 3.64 14.69 3.47
C ALA A 204 3.62 16.19 3.17
N LYS A 205 4.50 16.65 2.27
CA LYS A 205 4.53 18.06 1.82
C LYS A 205 3.20 18.46 1.18
N LYS A 206 2.67 17.64 0.26
CA LYS A 206 1.39 17.91 -0.39
C LYS A 206 0.26 17.97 0.63
N ALA A 207 0.23 17.03 1.58
CA ALA A 207 -0.80 16.97 2.61
C ALA A 207 -0.88 18.26 3.46
N ILE A 208 0.25 18.89 3.74
CA ILE A 208 0.30 20.09 4.62
C ILE A 208 0.44 21.42 3.85
N THR A 209 0.58 21.39 2.51
CA THR A 209 0.68 22.62 1.71
C THR A 209 -0.70 23.27 1.57
N PRO A 210 -0.83 24.61 1.73
CA PRO A 210 -2.09 25.30 1.49
C PRO A 210 -2.69 24.96 0.11
N PRO A 211 -4.02 24.83 -0.01
CA PRO A 211 -5.06 25.24 0.97
C PRO A 211 -5.42 24.17 2.01
N SER A 212 -4.57 23.21 2.29
CA SER A 212 -4.83 22.18 3.31
C SER A 212 -5.10 22.79 4.68
N LYS A 213 -6.14 22.30 5.35
CA LYS A 213 -6.51 22.65 6.72
C LYS A 213 -6.11 21.60 7.75
N LEU A 214 -5.36 20.59 7.32
CA LEU A 214 -4.92 19.50 8.20
C LEU A 214 -4.21 20.06 9.44
N ARG A 215 -4.65 19.57 10.58
CA ARG A 215 -4.08 19.86 11.91
C ARG A 215 -3.28 18.68 12.45
N LYS A 216 -3.62 17.47 11.99
CA LYS A 216 -2.95 16.24 12.43
C LYS A 216 -2.85 15.23 11.29
N ILE A 217 -1.70 14.56 11.23
CA ILE A 217 -1.50 13.39 10.38
C ILE A 217 -1.03 12.23 11.25
N TYR A 218 -1.79 11.14 11.24
CA TYR A 218 -1.38 9.86 11.81
C TYR A 218 -0.86 8.98 10.68
N TRP A 219 0.40 8.60 10.78
CA TRP A 219 1.02 7.69 9.83
C TRP A 219 1.12 6.31 10.45
N VAL A 220 0.26 5.39 10.04
CA VAL A 220 0.16 4.06 10.62
C VAL A 220 0.97 3.09 9.78
N ALA A 221 2.16 2.77 10.25
CA ALA A 221 3.01 1.74 9.64
C ALA A 221 2.42 0.34 9.88
N PRO A 222 2.66 -0.62 8.97
CA PRO A 222 2.18 -2.00 9.16
C PRO A 222 2.85 -2.64 10.38
N PRO A 223 2.17 -3.61 11.02
CA PRO A 223 2.70 -4.23 12.24
C PRO A 223 3.92 -5.11 11.99
N ILE A 224 3.90 -5.88 10.91
CA ILE A 224 4.99 -6.78 10.53
C ILE A 224 4.80 -7.23 9.08
N SER A 225 5.91 -7.59 8.42
CA SER A 225 5.88 -8.32 7.16
C SER A 225 6.81 -9.53 7.23
N GLY A 226 6.34 -10.68 6.80
CA GLY A 226 7.17 -11.87 6.64
C GLY A 226 7.94 -11.92 5.33
N ARG A 227 7.80 -10.89 4.47
CA ARG A 227 8.47 -10.78 3.16
C ARG A 227 9.84 -10.15 3.22
N VAL A 228 10.13 -9.38 4.26
CA VAL A 228 11.39 -8.68 4.44
C VAL A 228 11.97 -8.90 5.83
N SER A 229 13.28 -8.74 5.97
CA SER A 229 13.96 -8.92 7.25
C SER A 229 13.54 -7.88 8.30
N GLY A 230 13.72 -8.19 9.58
CA GLY A 230 13.49 -7.25 10.66
C GLY A 230 14.36 -5.98 10.54
N GLU A 231 15.57 -6.10 10.01
CA GLU A 231 16.46 -4.97 9.72
C GLU A 231 15.83 -3.99 8.72
N VAL A 232 15.23 -4.51 7.64
CA VAL A 232 14.52 -3.69 6.64
C VAL A 232 13.32 -2.99 7.28
N GLN A 233 12.52 -3.70 8.08
CA GLN A 233 11.35 -3.11 8.74
C GLN A 233 11.75 -2.00 9.69
N GLU A 234 12.80 -2.21 10.50
CA GLU A 234 13.32 -1.20 11.41
C GLU A 234 13.82 0.03 10.65
N PHE A 235 14.57 -0.19 9.57
CA PHE A 235 15.09 0.89 8.74
C PHE A 235 13.96 1.72 8.11
N VAL A 236 12.94 1.07 7.51
CA VAL A 236 11.82 1.78 6.89
C VAL A 236 11.09 2.63 7.92
N PHE A 237 10.86 2.09 9.13
CA PHE A 237 10.21 2.85 10.20
C PHE A 237 11.07 4.02 10.66
N ALA A 238 12.34 3.79 10.97
CA ALA A 238 13.26 4.83 11.44
C ALA A 238 13.43 5.94 10.40
N GLN A 239 13.53 5.58 9.13
CA GLN A 239 13.62 6.56 8.04
C GLN A 239 12.31 7.35 7.87
N THR A 240 11.16 6.70 8.01
CA THR A 240 9.86 7.38 8.00
C THR A 240 9.78 8.40 9.14
N GLN A 241 10.13 8.00 10.36
CA GLN A 241 10.18 8.90 11.51
C GLN A 241 11.13 10.08 11.29
N LYS A 242 12.31 9.82 10.72
CA LYS A 242 13.31 10.85 10.41
C LYS A 242 12.82 11.86 9.38
N ASP A 243 12.20 11.39 8.29
CA ASP A 243 11.89 12.23 7.13
C ASP A 243 10.58 13.00 7.28
N ILE A 244 9.57 12.44 7.94
CA ILE A 244 8.24 13.06 8.06
C ILE A 244 7.73 13.17 9.50
N GLY A 245 8.40 12.62 10.50
CA GLY A 245 7.98 12.68 11.91
C GLY A 245 7.86 14.08 12.49
N GLY A 246 8.49 15.07 11.85
CA GLY A 246 8.34 16.49 12.24
C GLY A 246 6.94 17.09 11.97
N VAL A 247 6.16 16.46 11.07
CA VAL A 247 4.81 16.91 10.68
C VAL A 247 3.76 15.80 10.80
N THR A 248 4.16 14.59 11.11
CA THR A 248 3.27 13.43 11.26
C THR A 248 3.50 12.73 12.60
N HIS A 249 2.45 12.16 13.16
CA HIS A 249 2.56 11.21 14.26
C HIS A 249 2.76 9.81 13.68
N VAL A 250 4.01 9.36 13.61
CA VAL A 250 4.35 8.04 13.05
C VAL A 250 4.14 6.97 14.11
N MET A 251 3.23 6.03 13.85
CA MET A 251 2.89 4.92 14.73
C MET A 251 3.63 3.64 14.32
N ASP A 252 4.48 3.13 15.19
CA ASP A 252 5.15 1.84 15.03
C ASP A 252 4.23 0.71 15.48
N SER A 253 3.43 0.18 14.57
CA SER A 253 2.47 -0.89 14.88
C SER A 253 3.13 -2.17 15.39
N ARG A 254 4.42 -2.40 15.14
CA ARG A 254 5.19 -3.53 15.67
C ARG A 254 5.29 -3.49 17.21
N LYS A 255 5.20 -2.29 17.79
CA LYS A 255 5.19 -2.08 19.25
C LYS A 255 3.79 -2.18 19.86
N LEU A 256 2.76 -2.03 19.04
CA LEU A 256 1.37 -2.07 19.49
C LEU A 256 0.83 -3.50 19.59
N VAL A 257 1.25 -4.37 18.67
CA VAL A 257 0.76 -5.74 18.57
C VAL A 257 1.88 -6.71 18.21
N ALA A 258 1.78 -7.91 18.75
CA ALA A 258 2.61 -9.04 18.34
C ALA A 258 1.79 -9.98 17.47
N TYR A 259 2.26 -10.24 16.26
CA TYR A 259 1.59 -11.15 15.33
C TYR A 259 2.30 -12.49 15.26
N PRO A 260 1.60 -13.59 15.49
CA PRO A 260 2.09 -14.90 15.09
C PRO A 260 1.92 -15.06 13.57
N TYR A 261 3.03 -15.31 12.87
CA TYR A 261 3.02 -15.53 11.41
C TYR A 261 2.03 -16.60 10.92
N LYS A 262 1.67 -17.56 11.79
CA LYS A 262 0.69 -18.60 11.48
C LYS A 262 -0.72 -18.08 11.17
N HIS A 263 -1.03 -16.84 11.54
CA HIS A 263 -2.33 -16.22 11.29
C HIS A 263 -2.33 -15.30 10.07
N MET A 264 -1.20 -15.17 9.40
CA MET A 264 -1.08 -14.38 8.19
C MET A 264 -1.43 -15.25 6.98
N ASP A 265 -1.85 -14.60 5.92
CA ASP A 265 -2.01 -15.22 4.61
C ASP A 265 -0.73 -15.93 4.17
N PRO A 266 -0.82 -16.89 3.22
CA PRO A 266 0.36 -17.53 2.63
C PRO A 266 1.41 -16.53 2.11
N ASP A 267 1.00 -15.32 1.78
CA ASP A 267 1.89 -14.25 1.36
C ASP A 267 2.72 -13.61 2.50
N LYS A 268 2.46 -14.02 3.75
CA LYS A 268 3.15 -13.56 4.97
C LYS A 268 3.03 -12.05 5.24
N GLU A 269 1.99 -11.43 4.77
CA GLU A 269 1.78 -9.99 4.92
C GLU A 269 0.35 -9.64 5.28
N HIS A 270 -0.63 -10.24 4.59
CA HIS A 270 -2.03 -9.96 4.83
C HIS A 270 -2.58 -10.81 5.96
N PHE A 271 -3.47 -10.24 6.74
CA PHE A 271 -4.22 -10.90 7.80
C PHE A 271 -5.59 -10.23 7.94
N VAL A 272 -6.53 -10.94 8.53
CA VAL A 272 -7.92 -10.52 8.66
C VAL A 272 -8.49 -10.93 10.02
N GLY A 273 -9.76 -10.61 10.27
CA GLY A 273 -10.49 -11.10 11.43
C GLY A 273 -10.01 -10.51 12.75
N GLU A 274 -9.80 -11.36 13.75
CA GLU A 274 -9.52 -10.94 15.12
C GLU A 274 -8.18 -10.20 15.24
N ASP A 275 -7.14 -10.65 14.56
CA ASP A 275 -5.82 -10.01 14.61
C ASP A 275 -5.86 -8.62 13.98
N MET A 276 -6.59 -8.46 12.87
CA MET A 276 -6.84 -7.14 12.26
C MET A 276 -7.59 -6.23 13.22
N ASN A 277 -8.60 -6.76 13.91
CA ASN A 277 -9.37 -6.01 14.88
C ASN A 277 -8.51 -5.56 16.07
N LYS A 278 -7.66 -6.44 16.61
CA LYS A 278 -6.71 -6.10 17.70
C LYS A 278 -5.77 -4.99 17.29
N TRP A 279 -5.20 -5.08 16.07
CA TRP A 279 -4.33 -4.02 15.58
C TRP A 279 -5.07 -2.69 15.49
N THR A 280 -6.22 -2.67 14.84
CA THR A 280 -7.00 -1.45 14.70
C THR A 280 -7.39 -0.85 16.03
N ASP A 281 -7.80 -1.69 17.03
CA ASP A 281 -8.17 -1.21 18.35
C ASP A 281 -6.98 -0.61 19.12
N LYS A 282 -5.78 -1.15 18.95
CA LYS A 282 -4.57 -0.58 19.54
C LYS A 282 -4.19 0.75 18.91
N VAL A 283 -4.25 0.83 17.56
CA VAL A 283 -4.04 2.09 16.83
C VAL A 283 -5.08 3.13 17.25
N TRP A 284 -6.35 2.74 17.34
CA TRP A 284 -7.40 3.63 17.82
C TRP A 284 -7.11 4.14 19.23
N GLY A 285 -6.68 3.28 20.15
CA GLY A 285 -6.35 3.68 21.52
C GLY A 285 -5.24 4.74 21.59
N GLU A 286 -4.25 4.70 20.69
CA GLU A 286 -3.23 5.75 20.57
C GLU A 286 -3.84 7.05 20.03
N ILE A 287 -4.64 6.95 18.97
CA ILE A 287 -5.33 8.10 18.35
C ILE A 287 -6.26 8.76 19.37
N ASP A 288 -7.12 7.99 20.03
CA ASP A 288 -8.09 8.52 21.01
C ASP A 288 -7.42 9.21 22.18
N ARG A 289 -6.31 8.64 22.69
CA ARG A 289 -5.51 9.28 23.74
C ARG A 289 -4.96 10.63 23.30
N ASP A 290 -4.39 10.70 22.10
CA ASP A 290 -3.84 11.93 21.54
C ASP A 290 -4.94 12.97 21.28
N LEU A 291 -6.09 12.54 20.74
CA LEU A 291 -7.26 13.40 20.52
C LEU A 291 -7.85 13.94 21.83
N SER A 292 -7.82 13.15 22.90
CA SER A 292 -8.34 13.54 24.21
C SER A 292 -7.40 14.45 24.98
N ALA A 293 -6.12 14.42 24.68
CA ALA A 293 -5.11 15.25 25.34
C ALA A 293 -5.06 16.70 24.84
N GLN A 294 -5.77 17.04 23.75
CA GLN A 294 -5.65 18.32 23.08
C GLN A 294 -6.99 19.07 23.04
N SER A 295 -6.91 20.41 23.22
CA SER A 295 -7.98 21.33 22.85
C SER A 295 -7.89 21.58 21.33
N TRP A 296 -8.80 21.03 20.57
CA TRP A 296 -8.75 21.11 19.10
C TRP A 296 -8.99 22.52 18.56
N SER A 297 -9.58 23.42 19.34
CA SER A 297 -9.66 24.85 18.99
C SER A 297 -8.29 25.49 18.84
N ASP A 298 -7.30 25.00 19.58
CA ASP A 298 -5.99 25.64 19.71
C ASP A 298 -4.94 24.99 18.80
N VAL A 299 -5.26 23.85 18.17
CA VAL A 299 -4.36 23.15 17.25
C VAL A 299 -4.28 23.90 15.91
N ARG A 300 -3.11 24.40 15.59
CA ARG A 300 -2.86 25.14 14.34
C ARG A 300 -2.75 24.19 13.13
N PRO A 301 -3.03 24.71 11.91
CA PRO A 301 -2.79 23.94 10.68
C PRO A 301 -1.30 23.55 10.53
N LEU A 302 -1.06 22.35 10.04
CA LEU A 302 0.28 21.81 9.81
C LEU A 302 1.05 22.57 8.71
N SER A 303 0.38 23.37 7.90
CA SER A 303 1.03 24.23 6.89
C SER A 303 2.10 25.15 7.47
N GLU A 304 1.99 25.52 8.75
CA GLU A 304 3.02 26.28 9.45
C GLU A 304 4.29 25.45 9.75
N SER A 305 4.25 24.16 9.55
CA SER A 305 5.34 23.21 9.87
C SER A 305 6.09 22.69 8.64
N ILE A 306 5.87 23.23 7.45
CA ILE A 306 6.52 22.77 6.19
C ILE A 306 8.05 22.72 6.31
N ALA A 307 8.65 23.70 7.01
CA ALA A 307 10.09 23.75 7.21
C ALA A 307 10.67 22.58 8.03
N LYS A 308 9.81 21.80 8.71
CA LYS A 308 10.22 20.60 9.49
C LYS A 308 10.36 19.34 8.63
N LEU A 309 9.96 19.39 7.35
CA LEU A 309 10.17 18.27 6.43
C LEU A 309 11.63 18.19 5.96
N ALA A 310 12.12 16.97 5.84
CA ALA A 310 13.43 16.73 5.25
C ALA A 310 13.48 17.28 3.81
N PRO A 311 14.59 17.93 3.41
CA PRO A 311 14.73 18.40 2.03
C PRO A 311 14.77 17.20 1.08
N VAL A 312 13.97 17.25 0.02
CA VAL A 312 14.05 16.31 -1.10
C VAL A 312 14.98 16.95 -2.13
N ALA A 313 16.01 16.24 -2.54
CA ALA A 313 16.77 16.63 -3.73
C ALA A 313 15.76 16.72 -4.89
N ALA A 314 15.81 17.84 -5.62
CA ALA A 314 14.98 17.99 -6.81
C ALA A 314 15.18 16.75 -7.69
N PRO A 315 14.12 16.09 -8.16
CA PRO A 315 14.28 15.03 -9.15
C PRO A 315 15.04 15.64 -10.33
N SER A 316 16.04 14.92 -10.81
CA SER A 316 16.62 15.21 -12.12
C SER A 316 15.48 15.00 -13.11
N ALA A 317 14.84 16.09 -13.49
CA ALA A 317 13.61 16.02 -14.29
C ALA A 317 13.99 15.69 -15.73
N THR A 318 13.96 14.41 -16.07
CA THR A 318 13.73 14.03 -17.46
C THR A 318 12.26 14.33 -17.75
N PRO A 319 11.93 15.18 -18.73
CA PRO A 319 10.54 15.50 -19.04
C PRO A 319 9.75 14.22 -19.34
N ALA A 320 8.61 14.05 -18.65
CA ALA A 320 7.71 12.95 -18.91
C ALA A 320 7.33 12.94 -20.40
N GLY A 321 7.65 11.85 -21.11
CA GLY A 321 7.29 11.66 -22.51
C GLY A 321 8.47 11.70 -23.52
N THR A 322 9.68 12.03 -23.12
CA THR A 322 10.85 11.95 -24.01
C THR A 322 11.23 10.50 -24.24
N SER A 323 11.19 10.03 -25.48
CA SER A 323 11.75 8.71 -25.81
C SER A 323 13.27 8.80 -25.78
N LEU A 324 13.87 7.98 -24.92
CA LEU A 324 15.31 7.79 -24.85
C LEU A 324 15.69 6.59 -25.71
N VAL A 325 16.70 6.73 -26.57
CA VAL A 325 17.26 5.62 -27.32
C VAL A 325 18.71 5.45 -26.92
N VAL A 326 19.05 4.28 -26.40
CA VAL A 326 20.41 3.96 -25.97
C VAL A 326 20.88 2.65 -26.57
N LYS A 327 22.17 2.57 -26.84
CA LYS A 327 22.89 1.30 -27.00
C LYS A 327 23.50 0.95 -25.66
N ALA A 328 23.10 -0.21 -25.11
CA ALA A 328 23.51 -0.56 -23.75
C ALA A 328 23.74 -2.06 -23.60
N LYS A 329 24.74 -2.42 -22.82
CA LYS A 329 25.19 -3.78 -22.55
C LYS A 329 24.56 -4.32 -21.28
N LEU A 330 23.86 -5.44 -21.38
CA LEU A 330 23.24 -6.08 -20.22
C LEU A 330 24.27 -6.61 -19.23
N VAL A 331 24.23 -6.15 -17.98
CA VAL A 331 25.20 -6.54 -16.93
C VAL A 331 24.55 -7.27 -15.75
N SER A 332 23.24 -7.05 -15.51
CA SER A 332 22.54 -7.74 -14.43
C SER A 332 21.10 -8.05 -14.81
N LYS A 333 20.62 -9.21 -14.36
CA LYS A 333 19.24 -9.69 -14.57
C LYS A 333 18.64 -10.13 -13.26
N THR A 334 17.46 -9.61 -12.94
CA THR A 334 16.61 -10.19 -11.90
C THR A 334 15.92 -11.44 -12.44
N ASN A 335 15.94 -12.52 -11.65
CA ASN A 335 15.17 -13.70 -11.95
C ASN A 335 13.68 -13.46 -11.65
N PRO A 336 12.76 -13.85 -12.57
CA PRO A 336 11.34 -13.78 -12.29
C PRO A 336 10.99 -14.70 -11.12
N ILE A 337 9.94 -14.31 -10.38
CA ILE A 337 9.33 -15.17 -9.38
C ILE A 337 8.63 -16.35 -10.07
N ARG A 338 8.33 -17.38 -9.29
CA ARG A 338 7.53 -18.50 -9.79
C ARG A 338 6.06 -18.08 -9.91
N ARG A 339 5.32 -18.74 -10.80
CA ARG A 339 3.91 -18.44 -11.05
C ARG A 339 3.04 -18.52 -9.79
N GLU A 340 3.36 -19.47 -8.91
CA GLU A 340 2.65 -19.68 -7.65
C GLU A 340 2.84 -18.52 -6.66
N GLU A 341 3.97 -17.84 -6.75
CA GLU A 341 4.32 -16.68 -5.92
C GLU A 341 3.72 -15.37 -6.49
N LEU A 342 3.15 -15.44 -7.71
CA LEU A 342 2.61 -14.28 -8.39
C LEU A 342 1.24 -13.87 -7.85
N MET A 343 0.45 -14.81 -7.37
CA MET A 343 -0.91 -14.55 -6.90
C MET A 343 -0.94 -13.48 -5.79
N PRO A 344 -1.91 -12.56 -5.83
CA PRO A 344 -3.06 -12.47 -6.75
C PRO A 344 -2.78 -11.71 -8.06
N TYR A 345 -1.55 -11.32 -8.33
CA TYR A 345 -1.18 -10.50 -9.48
C TYR A 345 -1.19 -11.32 -10.78
N GLN A 346 -1.54 -10.66 -11.89
CA GLN A 346 -1.55 -11.28 -13.23
C GLN A 346 -0.39 -10.80 -14.09
N GLU A 347 0.13 -9.61 -13.78
CA GLU A 347 1.26 -8.98 -14.44
C GLU A 347 2.41 -8.83 -13.45
N PHE A 348 3.63 -8.92 -13.98
CA PHE A 348 4.83 -8.79 -13.15
C PHE A 348 6.01 -8.28 -13.97
N LEU A 349 6.76 -7.35 -13.39
CA LEU A 349 7.96 -6.78 -13.99
C LEU A 349 9.22 -7.28 -13.28
N VAL A 350 10.32 -7.38 -14.01
CA VAL A 350 11.66 -7.64 -13.47
C VAL A 350 12.67 -6.61 -13.96
N GLY A 351 13.55 -6.16 -13.07
CA GLY A 351 14.57 -5.18 -13.38
C GLY A 351 15.82 -5.82 -14.01
N PHE A 352 16.29 -5.24 -15.10
CA PHE A 352 17.58 -5.55 -15.74
C PHE A 352 18.42 -4.29 -15.78
N VAL A 353 19.70 -4.40 -15.42
CA VAL A 353 20.66 -3.28 -15.46
C VAL A 353 21.57 -3.43 -16.67
N TYR A 354 21.72 -2.32 -17.36
CA TYR A 354 22.58 -2.22 -18.53
C TYR A 354 23.63 -1.12 -18.31
N ASP A 355 24.88 -1.36 -18.75
CA ASP A 355 25.89 -0.32 -18.93
C ASP A 355 25.56 0.45 -20.21
N VAL A 356 25.41 1.76 -20.13
CA VAL A 356 25.14 2.62 -21.28
C VAL A 356 26.43 2.80 -22.06
N GLU A 357 26.45 2.31 -23.29
CA GLU A 357 27.60 2.44 -24.21
C GLU A 357 27.48 3.73 -25.02
N GLU A 358 26.24 4.09 -25.42
CA GLU A 358 25.96 5.25 -26.28
C GLU A 358 24.53 5.74 -26.04
N VAL A 359 24.32 7.04 -25.99
CA VAL A 359 23.00 7.69 -26.05
C VAL A 359 22.75 8.12 -27.49
N ILE A 360 21.86 7.38 -28.17
CA ILE A 360 21.57 7.61 -29.59
C ILE A 360 20.57 8.77 -29.77
N ALA A 361 19.58 8.87 -28.87
CA ALA A 361 18.61 9.96 -28.87
C ALA A 361 18.10 10.22 -27.46
N GLY A 362 17.78 11.48 -27.17
CA GLY A 362 17.38 11.95 -25.83
C GLY A 362 18.58 12.33 -24.98
N GLU A 363 18.35 12.59 -23.70
CA GLU A 363 19.38 12.96 -22.73
C GLU A 363 19.42 11.92 -21.59
N TYR A 364 20.60 11.41 -21.29
CA TYR A 364 20.84 10.48 -20.19
C TYR A 364 22.27 10.63 -19.69
N GLY A 365 22.43 10.92 -18.38
CA GLY A 365 23.73 11.24 -17.79
C GLY A 365 24.37 10.13 -16.95
N GLU A 366 23.62 9.04 -16.67
CA GLU A 366 24.14 7.96 -15.83
C GLU A 366 24.87 6.91 -16.66
N LYS A 367 25.86 6.24 -16.03
CA LYS A 367 26.63 5.16 -16.68
C LYS A 367 25.83 3.86 -16.84
N GLN A 368 24.81 3.67 -16.03
CA GLN A 368 23.96 2.48 -16.04
C GLN A 368 22.50 2.88 -16.08
N ILE A 369 21.68 2.04 -16.71
CA ILE A 369 20.25 2.24 -16.81
C ILE A 369 19.51 1.00 -16.33
N LEU A 370 18.45 1.21 -15.51
CA LEU A 370 17.54 0.17 -15.05
C LEU A 370 16.36 0.08 -16.00
N VAL A 371 16.17 -1.07 -16.62
CA VAL A 371 15.03 -1.31 -17.53
C VAL A 371 14.14 -2.41 -16.96
N MET A 372 12.87 -2.09 -16.76
CA MET A 372 11.87 -3.04 -16.32
C MET A 372 11.32 -3.81 -17.51
N HIS A 373 11.29 -5.13 -17.39
CA HIS A 373 10.80 -6.04 -18.43
C HIS A 373 9.59 -6.81 -17.93
N PRO A 374 8.51 -6.93 -18.71
CA PRO A 374 7.41 -7.83 -18.37
C PRO A 374 7.91 -9.27 -18.26
N ALA A 375 7.74 -9.87 -17.08
CA ALA A 375 8.01 -11.28 -16.82
C ALA A 375 6.73 -12.11 -16.97
N TYR A 376 5.57 -11.52 -16.61
CA TYR A 376 4.25 -12.12 -16.79
C TYR A 376 3.29 -11.09 -17.33
N ILE A 377 2.39 -11.53 -18.22
CA ILE A 377 1.25 -10.77 -18.74
C ILE A 377 0.05 -11.71 -18.76
N GLY A 378 -1.02 -11.41 -18.00
CA GLY A 378 -2.18 -12.28 -17.86
C GLY A 378 -1.82 -13.68 -17.35
N LEU A 379 -0.92 -13.79 -16.39
CA LEU A 379 -0.36 -15.03 -15.86
C LEU A 379 0.48 -15.86 -16.87
N GLN A 380 0.71 -15.33 -18.08
CA GLN A 380 1.54 -15.99 -19.09
C GLN A 380 2.98 -15.50 -18.97
N PRO A 381 3.95 -16.43 -18.82
CA PRO A 381 5.36 -16.09 -18.75
C PRO A 381 5.83 -15.47 -20.07
N GLN A 382 6.63 -14.41 -19.97
CA GLN A 382 7.21 -13.74 -21.12
C GLN A 382 8.64 -14.24 -21.38
N SER A 383 9.02 -14.35 -22.66
CA SER A 383 10.36 -14.81 -23.03
C SER A 383 11.41 -13.74 -22.75
N LEU A 384 12.08 -13.87 -21.61
CA LEU A 384 13.23 -13.05 -21.21
C LEU A 384 14.58 -13.65 -21.61
N GLY A 385 14.58 -14.88 -22.15
CA GLY A 385 15.78 -15.59 -22.57
C GLY A 385 16.57 -14.94 -23.72
N LYS A 386 15.88 -14.09 -24.50
CA LYS A 386 16.52 -13.30 -25.57
C LYS A 386 17.52 -12.27 -25.06
N PHE A 387 17.37 -11.83 -23.79
CA PHE A 387 18.32 -10.93 -23.15
C PHE A 387 19.41 -11.73 -22.47
N ARG A 388 20.64 -11.57 -22.93
CA ARG A 388 21.83 -12.32 -22.44
C ARG A 388 22.82 -11.35 -21.82
N ILE A 389 23.28 -11.65 -20.59
CA ILE A 389 24.32 -10.87 -19.92
C ILE A 389 25.56 -10.80 -20.83
N GLY A 390 26.17 -9.63 -20.90
CA GLY A 390 27.35 -9.36 -21.72
C GLY A 390 27.03 -8.96 -23.17
N ARG A 391 25.78 -9.01 -23.62
CA ARG A 391 25.37 -8.52 -24.96
C ARG A 391 24.84 -7.11 -24.92
N SER A 392 25.13 -6.36 -25.97
CA SER A 392 24.60 -5.01 -26.19
C SER A 392 23.28 -5.05 -26.95
N TYR A 393 22.41 -4.12 -26.63
CA TYR A 393 21.08 -3.96 -27.20
C TYR A 393 20.83 -2.48 -27.48
N GLU A 394 20.15 -2.21 -28.58
CA GLU A 394 19.52 -0.92 -28.79
C GLU A 394 18.15 -0.93 -28.12
N LEU A 395 17.94 0.02 -27.23
CA LEU A 395 16.76 0.09 -26.38
C LEU A 395 16.08 1.44 -26.60
N GLN A 396 14.86 1.40 -27.12
CA GLN A 396 13.96 2.56 -27.13
C GLN A 396 13.16 2.54 -25.84
N LEU A 397 13.37 3.54 -25.01
CA LEU A 397 12.94 3.59 -23.63
C LEU A 397 12.08 4.83 -23.35
N ARG A 398 11.24 4.70 -22.33
CA ARG A 398 10.61 5.81 -21.64
C ARG A 398 10.68 5.54 -20.15
N THR A 399 10.52 6.56 -19.33
CA THR A 399 10.45 6.39 -17.88
C THR A 399 9.30 5.44 -17.52
N LEU A 400 9.52 4.56 -16.57
CA LEU A 400 8.45 3.69 -16.05
C LEU A 400 7.34 4.53 -15.43
N ASP A 401 7.71 5.58 -14.71
CA ASP A 401 6.80 6.63 -14.25
C ASP A 401 6.13 7.27 -15.48
N GLY A 402 4.79 7.27 -15.51
CA GLY A 402 4.02 7.76 -16.66
C GLY A 402 3.57 6.66 -17.63
N SER A 403 4.08 5.45 -17.48
CA SER A 403 3.60 4.29 -18.24
C SER A 403 2.46 3.58 -17.51
N ILE A 404 1.65 2.84 -18.26
CA ILE A 404 0.62 1.95 -17.70
C ILE A 404 1.23 0.84 -16.84
N TRP A 405 2.53 0.59 -16.94
CA TRP A 405 3.27 -0.41 -16.19
C TRP A 405 3.78 0.10 -14.84
N SER A 406 3.68 1.39 -14.56
CA SER A 406 4.19 2.00 -13.32
C SER A 406 3.52 1.44 -12.04
N THR A 407 2.33 0.86 -12.19
CA THR A 407 1.53 0.30 -11.10
C THR A 407 1.65 -1.20 -10.96
N ILE A 408 2.40 -1.84 -11.86
CA ILE A 408 2.54 -3.29 -11.88
C ILE A 408 3.58 -3.73 -10.86
N LYS A 409 3.25 -4.83 -10.17
CA LYS A 409 4.18 -5.44 -9.22
C LYS A 409 5.50 -5.78 -9.91
N SER A 410 6.58 -5.45 -9.25
CA SER A 410 7.92 -5.62 -9.82
C SER A 410 8.90 -6.19 -8.80
N LYS A 411 9.98 -6.75 -9.32
CA LYS A 411 11.15 -7.21 -8.56
C LYS A 411 12.41 -6.70 -9.23
N ASP A 412 13.31 -6.17 -8.42
CA ASP A 412 14.65 -5.77 -8.84
C ASP A 412 15.69 -6.26 -7.83
N ASP A 413 16.44 -7.29 -8.22
CA ASP A 413 17.53 -7.86 -7.41
C ASP A 413 18.89 -7.18 -7.72
N SER A 414 18.93 -6.19 -8.62
CA SER A 414 20.19 -5.55 -9.03
C SER A 414 20.86 -4.74 -7.92
N GLY A 415 20.06 -4.31 -6.95
CA GLY A 415 20.51 -3.42 -5.90
C GLY A 415 20.80 -1.99 -6.38
N ARG A 416 20.42 -1.62 -7.60
CA ARG A 416 20.64 -0.31 -8.24
C ARG A 416 19.39 0.58 -8.14
N ILE A 417 18.88 0.71 -6.93
CA ILE A 417 17.65 1.47 -6.65
C ILE A 417 17.80 2.98 -6.80
N GLU A 418 19.03 3.48 -6.92
CA GLU A 418 19.29 4.87 -7.25
C GLU A 418 18.95 5.20 -8.72
N LEU A 419 18.90 4.17 -9.58
CA LEU A 419 18.58 4.36 -11.00
C LEU A 419 17.07 4.54 -11.16
N GLU A 420 16.69 5.54 -11.95
CA GLU A 420 15.31 5.69 -12.38
C GLU A 420 14.93 4.50 -13.28
N PRO A 421 13.78 3.83 -13.03
CA PRO A 421 13.37 2.72 -13.84
C PRO A 421 12.77 3.19 -15.17
N TYR A 422 13.18 2.54 -16.26
CA TYR A 422 12.66 2.72 -17.61
C TYR A 422 11.89 1.48 -18.06
N ILE A 423 11.04 1.63 -19.07
CA ILE A 423 10.40 0.53 -19.77
C ILE A 423 10.62 0.69 -21.27
N ARG A 424 10.72 -0.42 -22.00
CA ARG A 424 10.80 -0.36 -23.46
C ARG A 424 9.46 0.03 -24.05
N VAL A 425 9.47 0.95 -25.01
CA VAL A 425 8.27 1.42 -25.74
C VAL A 425 7.48 0.25 -26.33
N GLN A 426 8.16 -0.73 -26.91
CA GLN A 426 7.55 -1.93 -27.47
C GLN A 426 6.90 -2.85 -26.42
N ASP A 427 7.35 -2.84 -25.17
CA ASP A 427 6.74 -3.62 -24.09
C ASP A 427 5.49 -2.92 -23.54
N GLU A 428 5.48 -1.60 -23.56
CA GLU A 428 4.29 -0.83 -23.19
C GLU A 428 3.11 -1.13 -24.13
N ALA A 429 3.36 -1.27 -25.42
CA ALA A 429 2.33 -1.61 -26.42
C ALA A 429 1.72 -3.01 -26.23
N ARG A 430 2.37 -3.88 -25.46
CA ARG A 430 1.93 -5.26 -25.19
C ARG A 430 0.97 -5.40 -24.01
N TYR A 431 0.70 -4.33 -23.29
CA TYR A 431 -0.26 -4.36 -22.20
C TYR A 431 -1.66 -4.67 -22.72
N PRO A 432 -2.41 -5.63 -22.10
CA PRO A 432 -3.72 -6.03 -22.61
C PRO A 432 -4.69 -4.86 -22.69
N LYS A 433 -5.25 -4.61 -23.88
CA LYS A 433 -6.25 -3.54 -24.07
C LYS A 433 -7.53 -3.76 -23.24
N SER A 434 -7.80 -4.99 -22.85
CA SER A 434 -8.91 -5.36 -21.95
C SER A 434 -8.72 -4.91 -20.50
N ALA A 435 -7.54 -4.41 -20.15
CA ALA A 435 -7.23 -3.89 -18.82
C ALA A 435 -7.24 -2.34 -18.77
N ARG A 436 -7.65 -1.69 -19.89
CA ARG A 436 -7.80 -0.21 -19.96
C ARG A 436 -9.19 0.26 -19.57
#